data_43a55f0bcc1b7df9d4346a9e976a2446
#
_entry.id   43a55f0bcc1b7df9d4346a9e976a2446
#
_cell.length_a   1.000
_cell.length_b   1.000
_cell.length_c   1.000
_cell.angle_alpha   90.00
_cell.angle_beta   90.00
_cell.angle_gamma   90.00
#
_symmetry.space_group_name_H-M   'P 1'
#
loop_
_entity.id
_entity.type
_entity.pdbx_description
1 polymer ?
#
loop_
_entity_poly.entity_id
_entity_poly.type
_entity_poly.pdbx_seq_one_letter_code
_entity_poly.pdbx_strand_id
1 'polypeptide(L)'
;LEENFDLLKRKFDIGDKRAVIYYINGFCKDDMLQKIQEFFLGLDVSDVEGSVMDFANNQIPYLEINLYGDKYNVVTMLLSGVSCLLIDGFNKAILIDARQYPARNVQEPEKYKVLRGSRDGFVETLILNTALIRRRIRNPEYICKVMRAGKSSRTDIAICYMNDRAVSYTHRCRRYAV
;
A
#
# COMPACT_ATOMS: atom_id res chain seq x y z
N LEU A 1 10.42 3.82 4.23
CA LEU A 1 9.10 3.62 3.61
C LEU A 1 8.35 4.94 3.31
N GLU A 2 8.57 6.01 4.08
CA GLU A 2 7.81 7.27 3.95
C GLU A 2 7.97 8.01 2.61
N GLU A 3 9.01 7.71 1.84
CA GLU A 3 9.26 8.33 0.54
C GLU A 3 8.60 7.59 -0.65
N ASN A 4 7.86 6.53 -0.39
CA ASN A 4 7.21 5.75 -1.43
C ASN A 4 5.86 6.33 -1.84
N PHE A 5 5.68 6.57 -3.13
CA PHE A 5 4.42 7.03 -3.72
C PHE A 5 3.29 6.02 -3.51
N ASP A 6 3.60 4.74 -3.57
CA ASP A 6 2.62 3.65 -3.50
C ASP A 6 2.24 3.25 -2.07
N LEU A 7 2.97 3.72 -1.04
CA LEU A 7 2.61 3.51 0.35
C LEU A 7 1.85 4.72 0.89
N LEU A 8 0.57 4.55 1.13
CA LEU A 8 -0.30 5.58 1.67
C LEU A 8 -0.52 5.39 3.16
N LYS A 9 -0.68 6.50 3.86
CA LYS A 9 -1.05 6.53 5.28
C LYS A 9 -2.19 7.53 5.50
N ARG A 10 -3.15 7.14 6.32
CA ARG A 10 -4.20 8.04 6.79
C ARG A 10 -4.29 8.00 8.30
N LYS A 11 -4.31 9.17 8.91
CA LYS A 11 -4.48 9.35 10.35
C LYS A 11 -5.93 9.72 10.63
N PHE A 12 -6.49 9.19 11.69
CA PHE A 12 -7.83 9.49 12.20
C PHE A 12 -7.89 9.12 13.68
N ASP A 13 -8.96 9.51 14.34
CA ASP A 13 -9.18 9.18 15.74
C ASP A 13 -10.28 8.11 15.83
N ILE A 14 -10.14 7.20 16.80
CA ILE A 14 -11.12 6.18 17.16
C ILE A 14 -11.41 6.39 18.64
N GLY A 15 -12.58 6.93 18.96
CA GLY A 15 -12.88 7.39 20.31
C GLY A 15 -11.87 8.47 20.72
N ASP A 16 -11.13 8.22 21.80
CA ASP A 16 -10.09 9.12 22.33
C ASP A 16 -8.66 8.78 21.86
N LYS A 17 -8.50 7.69 21.09
CA LYS A 17 -7.20 7.17 20.66
C LYS A 17 -6.88 7.58 19.22
N ARG A 18 -5.63 8.00 19.02
CA ARG A 18 -5.12 8.24 17.66
C ARG A 18 -4.86 6.93 16.94
N ALA A 19 -5.28 6.86 15.71
CA ALA A 19 -5.08 5.71 14.84
C ALA A 19 -4.42 6.12 13.52
N VAL A 20 -3.70 5.19 12.93
CA VAL A 20 -3.15 5.34 11.59
C VAL A 20 -3.31 4.03 10.82
N ILE A 21 -3.85 4.14 9.61
CA ILE A 21 -3.90 3.02 8.68
C ILE A 21 -2.87 3.22 7.57
N TYR A 22 -2.09 2.18 7.29
CA TYR A 22 -1.17 2.09 6.16
C TYR A 22 -1.69 1.10 5.15
N TYR A 23 -1.57 1.42 3.88
CA TYR A 23 -1.98 0.54 2.79
C TYR A 23 -1.22 0.85 1.50
N ILE A 24 -1.18 -0.11 0.58
CA ILE A 24 -0.57 0.06 -0.73
C ILE A 24 -1.61 0.53 -1.74
N ASN A 25 -1.29 1.65 -2.41
CA ASN A 25 -2.13 2.22 -3.45
C ASN A 25 -2.30 1.25 -4.63
N GLY A 26 -3.54 1.01 -5.03
CA GLY A 26 -3.87 0.06 -6.09
C GLY A 26 -4.02 -1.40 -5.63
N PHE A 27 -3.84 -1.73 -4.33
CA PHE A 27 -4.10 -3.06 -3.79
C PHE A 27 -5.43 -3.18 -3.04
N CYS A 28 -6.04 -2.07 -2.67
CA CYS A 28 -7.37 -2.01 -2.09
C CYS A 28 -8.27 -1.13 -2.94
N LYS A 29 -9.57 -1.42 -2.95
CA LYS A 29 -10.55 -0.49 -3.53
C LYS A 29 -10.81 0.66 -2.57
N ASP A 30 -11.00 1.85 -3.13
CA ASP A 30 -11.29 3.07 -2.36
C ASP A 30 -12.56 2.92 -1.51
N ASP A 31 -13.58 2.28 -2.05
CA ASP A 31 -14.86 2.00 -1.33
C ASP A 31 -14.65 1.14 -0.08
N MET A 32 -13.71 0.19 -0.11
CA MET A 32 -13.39 -0.64 1.05
C MET A 32 -12.68 0.18 2.13
N LEU A 33 -11.72 1.01 1.73
CA LEU A 33 -11.01 1.90 2.66
C LEU A 33 -11.95 2.95 3.27
N GLN A 34 -12.88 3.48 2.47
CA GLN A 34 -13.89 4.41 2.95
C GLN A 34 -14.80 3.74 3.99
N LYS A 35 -15.32 2.55 3.71
CA LYS A 35 -16.15 1.79 4.66
C LYS A 35 -15.44 1.47 5.97
N ILE A 36 -14.14 1.09 5.88
CA ILE A 36 -13.31 0.87 7.07
C ILE A 36 -13.23 2.14 7.91
N GLN A 37 -13.03 3.29 7.28
CA GLN A 37 -12.94 4.56 7.99
C GLN A 37 -14.28 5.01 8.57
N GLU A 38 -15.36 4.93 7.82
CA GLU A 38 -16.71 5.25 8.29
C GLU A 38 -17.07 4.40 9.52
N PHE A 39 -16.73 3.12 9.48
CA PHE A 39 -16.93 2.23 10.60
C PHE A 39 -16.15 2.67 11.85
N PHE A 40 -14.85 2.95 11.73
CA PHE A 40 -14.03 3.36 12.85
C PHE A 40 -14.38 4.75 13.41
N LEU A 41 -14.84 5.67 12.58
CA LEU A 41 -15.33 6.99 13.02
C LEU A 41 -16.63 6.91 13.81
N GLY A 42 -17.38 5.84 13.69
CA GLY A 42 -18.62 5.58 14.43
C GLY A 42 -18.42 4.90 15.79
N LEU A 43 -17.18 4.56 16.17
CA LEU A 43 -16.88 3.90 17.45
C LEU A 43 -16.70 4.91 18.58
N ASP A 44 -17.26 4.57 19.74
CA ASP A 44 -17.12 5.35 20.96
C ASP A 44 -15.85 4.94 21.75
N VAL A 45 -15.51 5.73 22.78
CA VAL A 45 -14.36 5.49 23.66
C VAL A 45 -14.44 4.11 24.33
N SER A 46 -15.63 3.69 24.75
CA SER A 46 -15.87 2.39 25.37
C SER A 46 -15.56 1.20 24.45
N ASP A 47 -15.67 1.38 23.15
CA ASP A 47 -15.40 0.32 22.16
C ASP A 47 -13.91 0.05 21.98
N VAL A 48 -13.06 1.02 22.37
CA VAL A 48 -11.59 0.96 22.23
C VAL A 48 -10.91 0.62 23.55
N GLU A 49 -11.69 0.45 24.63
CA GLU A 49 -11.20 -0.02 25.92
C GLU A 49 -11.00 -1.54 25.87
N GLY A 50 -9.92 -2.02 26.50
CA GLY A 50 -9.64 -3.45 26.60
C GLY A 50 -8.42 -3.90 25.79
N SER A 51 -8.39 -5.19 25.46
CA SER A 51 -7.27 -5.77 24.74
C SER A 51 -7.38 -5.58 23.22
N VAL A 52 -6.23 -5.57 22.54
CA VAL A 52 -6.19 -5.55 21.06
C VAL A 52 -7.00 -6.69 20.45
N MET A 53 -7.01 -7.86 21.13
CA MET A 53 -7.73 -9.05 20.67
C MET A 53 -9.24 -8.85 20.74
N ASP A 54 -9.72 -8.26 21.85
CA ASP A 54 -11.16 -8.00 22.04
C ASP A 54 -11.63 -6.96 21.03
N PHE A 55 -10.86 -5.90 20.84
CA PHE A 55 -11.14 -4.89 19.82
C PHE A 55 -11.18 -5.49 18.41
N ALA A 56 -10.17 -6.29 18.03
CA ALA A 56 -10.13 -6.92 16.73
C ALA A 56 -11.32 -7.86 16.47
N ASN A 57 -11.71 -8.64 17.46
CA ASN A 57 -12.79 -9.62 17.30
C ASN A 57 -14.20 -9.02 17.32
N ASN A 58 -14.40 -7.96 18.12
CA ASN A 58 -15.73 -7.42 18.37
C ASN A 58 -16.06 -6.22 17.50
N GLN A 59 -15.02 -5.42 17.15
CA GLN A 59 -15.22 -4.12 16.51
C GLN A 59 -14.80 -4.08 15.04
N ILE A 60 -14.17 -5.12 14.50
CA ILE A 60 -13.75 -5.10 13.09
C ILE A 60 -14.61 -6.06 12.27
N PRO A 61 -15.45 -5.57 11.33
CA PRO A 61 -16.40 -6.41 10.58
C PRO A 61 -15.76 -7.15 9.39
N TYR A 62 -14.47 -7.57 9.51
CA TYR A 62 -13.75 -8.27 8.48
C TYR A 62 -13.39 -9.68 8.90
N LEU A 63 -13.48 -10.63 7.95
CA LEU A 63 -13.25 -12.04 8.22
C LEU A 63 -11.77 -12.38 8.43
N GLU A 64 -10.86 -11.68 7.74
CA GLU A 64 -9.43 -11.97 7.82
C GLU A 64 -8.69 -10.86 8.56
N ILE A 65 -8.56 -11.05 9.87
CA ILE A 65 -7.81 -10.16 10.75
C ILE A 65 -6.68 -10.94 11.39
N ASN A 66 -5.49 -10.35 11.39
CA ASN A 66 -4.32 -10.91 12.04
C ASN A 66 -3.65 -9.86 12.94
N LEU A 67 -3.19 -10.30 14.11
CA LEU A 67 -2.48 -9.45 15.06
C LEU A 67 -0.99 -9.77 15.08
N TYR A 68 -0.15 -8.79 14.79
CA TYR A 68 1.30 -8.96 14.82
C TYR A 68 1.96 -7.93 15.75
N GLY A 69 2.86 -8.43 16.62
CA GLY A 69 3.71 -7.57 17.47
C GLY A 69 5.09 -7.33 16.87
N ASP A 70 5.50 -8.15 15.90
CA ASP A 70 6.81 -8.05 15.27
C ASP A 70 6.79 -7.14 14.05
N LYS A 71 7.65 -6.13 14.06
CA LYS A 71 7.78 -5.13 13.00
C LYS A 71 8.11 -5.74 11.63
N TYR A 72 8.95 -6.78 11.58
CA TYR A 72 9.34 -7.40 10.32
C TYR A 72 8.15 -8.05 9.62
N ASN A 73 7.35 -8.80 10.36
CA ASN A 73 6.14 -9.44 9.85
C ASN A 73 5.09 -8.40 9.42
N VAL A 74 4.90 -7.35 10.22
CA VAL A 74 3.99 -6.24 9.88
C VAL A 74 4.38 -5.60 8.55
N VAL A 75 5.66 -5.26 8.37
CA VAL A 75 6.16 -4.67 7.11
C VAL A 75 6.01 -5.62 5.93
N THR A 76 6.33 -6.90 6.12
CA THR A 76 6.20 -7.92 5.07
C THR A 76 4.76 -8.07 4.60
N MET A 77 3.81 -8.12 5.54
CA MET A 77 2.37 -8.22 5.24
C MET A 77 1.85 -6.94 4.56
N LEU A 78 2.25 -5.76 5.06
CA LEU A 78 1.90 -4.48 4.44
C LEU A 78 2.39 -4.41 2.98
N LEU A 79 3.64 -4.79 2.71
CA LEU A 79 4.21 -4.82 1.36
C LEU A 79 3.58 -5.90 0.47
N SER A 80 2.92 -6.90 1.05
CA SER A 80 2.08 -7.85 0.33
C SER A 80 0.69 -7.29 0.00
N GLY A 81 0.35 -6.10 0.51
CA GLY A 81 -0.91 -5.39 0.24
C GLY A 81 -1.97 -5.50 1.33
N VAL A 82 -1.68 -6.13 2.45
CA VAL A 82 -2.57 -6.14 3.62
C VAL A 82 -2.58 -4.75 4.25
N SER A 83 -3.73 -4.23 4.61
CA SER A 83 -3.86 -2.95 5.31
C SER A 83 -3.44 -3.11 6.77
N CYS A 84 -2.63 -2.19 7.26
CA CYS A 84 -2.09 -2.21 8.63
C CYS A 84 -2.67 -1.05 9.44
N LEU A 85 -3.44 -1.36 10.46
CA LEU A 85 -4.00 -0.41 11.41
C LEU A 85 -3.17 -0.43 12.70
N LEU A 86 -2.70 0.74 13.11
CA LEU A 86 -2.03 0.99 14.38
C LEU A 86 -2.89 1.94 15.20
N ILE A 87 -3.13 1.60 16.46
CA ILE A 87 -3.92 2.39 17.40
C ILE A 87 -3.05 2.71 18.61
N ASP A 88 -3.08 3.93 19.05
CA ASP A 88 -2.31 4.40 20.22
C ASP A 88 -2.75 3.63 21.48
N GLY A 89 -1.77 3.18 22.26
CA GLY A 89 -2.00 2.33 23.43
C GLY A 89 -2.07 0.83 23.16
N PHE A 90 -2.16 0.38 21.90
CA PHE A 90 -2.11 -1.04 21.55
C PHE A 90 -0.67 -1.48 21.24
N ASN A 91 -0.30 -2.66 21.74
CA ASN A 91 1.05 -3.22 21.56
C ASN A 91 1.22 -4.10 20.32
N LYS A 92 0.17 -4.28 19.53
CA LYS A 92 0.17 -5.06 18.29
C LYS A 92 -0.48 -4.27 17.17
N ALA A 93 0.02 -4.51 15.96
CA ALA A 93 -0.59 -4.04 14.73
C ALA A 93 -1.78 -4.94 14.36
N ILE A 94 -2.85 -4.35 13.89
CA ILE A 94 -4.02 -5.05 13.37
C ILE A 94 -3.91 -5.07 11.85
N LEU A 95 -3.76 -6.24 11.28
CA LEU A 95 -3.68 -6.44 9.84
C LEU A 95 -5.04 -6.89 9.31
N ILE A 96 -5.59 -6.08 8.40
CA ILE A 96 -6.91 -6.30 7.79
C ILE A 96 -6.67 -6.70 6.33
N ASP A 97 -7.03 -7.92 5.97
CA ASP A 97 -6.90 -8.37 4.58
C ASP A 97 -8.11 -7.93 3.75
N ALA A 98 -7.98 -6.76 3.15
CA ALA A 98 -8.93 -6.18 2.21
C ALA A 98 -8.33 -6.10 0.79
N ARG A 99 -7.40 -7.01 0.47
CA ARG A 99 -6.70 -7.01 -0.81
C ARG A 99 -7.63 -7.28 -1.97
N GLN A 100 -7.54 -6.42 -2.94
CA GLN A 100 -8.08 -6.66 -4.27
C GLN A 100 -7.04 -6.25 -5.30
N TYR A 101 -6.21 -7.22 -5.67
CA TYR A 101 -5.23 -6.95 -6.72
C TYR A 101 -5.93 -6.51 -8.01
N PRO A 102 -5.40 -5.50 -8.69
CA PRO A 102 -5.91 -5.15 -10.01
C PRO A 102 -5.80 -6.38 -10.90
N ALA A 103 -6.94 -7.02 -11.14
CA ALA A 103 -7.06 -8.10 -12.10
C ALA A 103 -7.48 -7.47 -13.42
N ARG A 104 -6.58 -7.44 -14.37
CA ARG A 104 -6.93 -7.20 -15.75
C ARG A 104 -7.73 -8.40 -16.22
N ASN A 105 -8.84 -8.19 -16.92
CA ASN A 105 -9.33 -9.21 -17.85
C ASN A 105 -8.17 -9.53 -18.78
N VAL A 106 -7.75 -10.80 -18.78
CA VAL A 106 -6.56 -11.27 -19.49
C VAL A 106 -6.79 -11.09 -20.99
N GLN A 107 -6.44 -9.91 -21.50
CA GLN A 107 -6.26 -9.71 -22.95
C GLN A 107 -4.77 -9.78 -23.22
N GLU A 108 -4.36 -10.85 -23.82
CA GLU A 108 -3.00 -11.04 -24.31
C GLU A 108 -2.76 -10.02 -25.43
N PRO A 109 -1.67 -9.24 -25.41
CA PRO A 109 -1.33 -8.36 -26.51
C PRO A 109 -1.19 -9.21 -27.78
N GLU A 110 -1.99 -8.95 -28.80
CA GLU A 110 -2.06 -9.80 -30.02
C GLU A 110 -0.72 -9.88 -30.76
N LYS A 111 0.16 -8.89 -30.60
CA LYS A 111 1.41 -8.78 -31.39
C LYS A 111 2.66 -9.36 -30.72
N TYR A 112 2.66 -9.66 -29.42
CA TYR A 112 3.82 -10.18 -28.71
C TYR A 112 3.45 -11.29 -27.74
N LYS A 113 2.93 -12.40 -28.27
CA LYS A 113 2.64 -13.60 -27.49
C LYS A 113 3.94 -14.25 -27.04
N VAL A 114 4.22 -14.22 -25.75
CA VAL A 114 5.37 -14.94 -25.16
C VAL A 114 4.93 -16.37 -24.89
N LEU A 115 5.59 -17.35 -25.49
CA LEU A 115 5.32 -18.77 -25.29
C LEU A 115 5.56 -19.23 -23.84
N ARG A 116 6.46 -18.55 -23.11
CA ARG A 116 6.72 -18.76 -21.66
C ARG A 116 7.09 -17.42 -21.03
N GLY A 117 6.40 -17.03 -19.97
CA GLY A 117 6.71 -15.82 -19.22
C GLY A 117 5.48 -15.17 -18.58
N SER A 118 5.71 -14.03 -17.94
CA SER A 118 4.64 -13.24 -17.33
C SER A 118 3.74 -12.64 -18.43
N ARG A 119 2.44 -12.86 -18.29
CA ARG A 119 1.42 -12.31 -19.19
C ARG A 119 0.89 -10.94 -18.71
N ASP A 120 1.42 -10.41 -17.61
CA ASP A 120 1.04 -9.10 -17.13
C ASP A 120 1.75 -8.03 -17.95
N GLY A 121 1.00 -7.16 -18.59
CA GLY A 121 1.50 -5.98 -19.29
C GLY A 121 1.14 -4.71 -18.57
N PHE A 122 1.93 -3.65 -18.78
CA PHE A 122 1.59 -2.31 -18.31
C PHE A 122 0.34 -1.79 -19.04
N VAL A 123 -0.41 -0.96 -18.32
CA VAL A 123 -1.61 -0.28 -18.81
C VAL A 123 -1.40 1.22 -18.75
N GLU A 124 -2.37 2.00 -19.23
CA GLU A 124 -2.28 3.47 -19.31
C GLU A 124 -2.22 4.13 -17.93
N THR A 125 -2.70 3.46 -16.89
CA THR A 125 -2.79 4.00 -15.53
C THR A 125 -1.51 3.74 -14.73
N LEU A 126 -0.83 4.81 -14.31
CA LEU A 126 0.42 4.76 -13.55
C LEU A 126 0.30 3.94 -12.25
N ILE A 127 -0.78 4.15 -11.50
CA ILE A 127 -1.03 3.46 -10.22
C ILE A 127 -1.10 1.94 -10.41
N LEU A 128 -1.79 1.47 -11.46
CA LEU A 128 -1.88 0.04 -11.73
C LEU A 128 -0.51 -0.55 -12.11
N ASN A 129 0.30 0.18 -12.85
CA ASN A 129 1.64 -0.25 -13.24
C ASN A 129 2.58 -0.33 -12.03
N THR A 130 2.56 0.67 -11.15
CA THR A 130 3.35 0.63 -9.90
C THR A 130 2.90 -0.50 -8.98
N ALA A 131 1.60 -0.75 -8.88
CA ALA A 131 1.03 -1.87 -8.12
C ALA A 131 1.48 -3.23 -8.69
N LEU A 132 1.51 -3.41 -10.01
CA LEU A 132 2.03 -4.64 -10.63
C LEU A 132 3.50 -4.90 -10.29
N ILE A 133 4.33 -3.86 -10.25
CA ILE A 133 5.74 -3.98 -9.85
C ILE A 133 5.82 -4.31 -8.35
N ARG A 134 5.11 -3.60 -7.49
CA ARG A 134 5.09 -3.83 -6.04
C ARG A 134 4.61 -5.24 -5.68
N ARG A 135 3.63 -5.79 -6.38
CA ARG A 135 3.16 -7.16 -6.19
C ARG A 135 4.27 -8.20 -6.31
N ARG A 136 5.27 -7.93 -7.16
CA ARG A 136 6.42 -8.81 -7.40
C ARG A 136 7.61 -8.49 -6.52
N ILE A 137 7.81 -7.21 -6.17
CA ILE A 137 8.93 -6.73 -5.36
C ILE A 137 8.40 -6.28 -4.01
N ARG A 138 8.32 -7.21 -3.06
CA ARG A 138 7.83 -6.97 -1.69
C ARG A 138 9.00 -6.66 -0.73
N ASN A 139 9.92 -5.81 -1.18
CA ASN A 139 11.10 -5.46 -0.42
C ASN A 139 10.97 -4.01 0.10
N PRO A 140 11.28 -3.72 1.38
CA PRO A 140 11.25 -2.37 1.93
C PRO A 140 12.25 -1.41 1.27
N GLU A 141 13.32 -1.93 0.66
CA GLU A 141 14.30 -1.13 -0.09
C GLU A 141 13.84 -0.76 -1.51
N TYR A 142 12.73 -1.32 -1.98
CA TYR A 142 12.14 -0.86 -3.24
C TYR A 142 11.48 0.49 -3.05
N ILE A 143 11.93 1.47 -3.82
CA ILE A 143 11.45 2.84 -3.80
C ILE A 143 10.72 3.14 -5.12
N CYS A 144 9.54 3.70 -4.99
CA CYS A 144 8.74 4.22 -6.09
C CYS A 144 8.48 5.72 -5.86
N LYS A 145 9.01 6.57 -6.73
CA LYS A 145 8.81 8.03 -6.68
C LYS A 145 8.09 8.51 -7.92
N VAL A 146 7.11 9.38 -7.75
CA VAL A 146 6.42 10.03 -8.86
C VAL A 146 6.89 11.46 -8.98
N MET A 147 7.15 11.87 -10.20
CA MET A 147 7.51 13.24 -10.56
C MET A 147 6.78 13.66 -11.83
N ARG A 148 6.65 14.96 -12.04
CA ARG A 148 6.08 15.51 -13.27
C ARG A 148 7.17 15.97 -14.21
N ALA A 149 7.05 15.63 -15.49
CA ALA A 149 7.97 16.04 -16.54
C ALA A 149 7.21 16.72 -17.69
N GLY A 150 7.96 17.61 -18.38
CA GLY A 150 7.45 18.42 -19.49
C GLY A 150 6.81 19.74 -19.04
N LYS A 151 7.18 20.83 -19.71
CA LYS A 151 6.64 22.18 -19.42
C LYS A 151 5.15 22.28 -19.76
N SER A 152 4.75 21.73 -20.89
CA SER A 152 3.36 21.78 -21.37
C SER A 152 2.56 20.55 -21.01
N SER A 153 3.11 19.35 -21.19
CA SER A 153 2.41 18.09 -20.94
C SER A 153 2.22 17.78 -19.46
N ARG A 154 3.18 18.16 -18.60
CA ARG A 154 3.18 17.86 -17.14
C ARG A 154 2.83 16.40 -16.84
N THR A 155 3.42 15.50 -17.62
CA THR A 155 3.16 14.07 -17.54
C THR A 155 3.73 13.48 -16.26
N ASP A 156 2.96 12.65 -15.56
CA ASP A 156 3.43 11.95 -14.37
C ASP A 156 4.33 10.78 -14.79
N ILE A 157 5.51 10.70 -14.17
CA ILE A 157 6.52 9.67 -14.40
C ILE A 157 6.83 8.98 -13.07
N ALA A 158 6.76 7.64 -13.03
CA ALA A 158 7.22 6.86 -11.89
C ALA A 158 8.66 6.40 -12.10
N ILE A 159 9.51 6.66 -11.11
CA ILE A 159 10.89 6.17 -11.04
C ILE A 159 10.94 5.10 -9.95
N CYS A 160 11.23 3.87 -10.36
CA CYS A 160 11.28 2.72 -9.46
C CYS A 160 12.71 2.17 -9.40
N TYR A 161 13.25 1.99 -8.19
CA TYR A 161 14.60 1.47 -7.99
C TYR A 161 14.75 0.76 -6.64
N MET A 162 15.82 -0.04 -6.51
CA MET A 162 16.24 -0.65 -5.24
C MET A 162 17.25 0.27 -4.55
N ASN A 163 16.94 0.73 -3.35
CA ASN A 163 17.76 1.70 -2.62
C ASN A 163 19.11 1.10 -2.17
N ASP A 164 19.13 -0.18 -1.81
CA ASP A 164 20.32 -0.93 -1.42
C ASP A 164 21.27 -1.24 -2.58
N ARG A 165 20.81 -1.11 -3.84
CA ARG A 165 21.57 -1.42 -5.07
C ARG A 165 21.82 -0.21 -5.97
N ALA A 166 21.21 0.93 -5.63
CA ALA A 166 21.40 2.16 -6.39
C ALA A 166 22.82 2.70 -6.17
N VAL A 167 23.64 2.79 -7.25
CA VAL A 167 24.97 3.38 -7.19
C VAL A 167 24.93 4.90 -7.31
N SER A 168 25.94 5.58 -6.76
CA SER A 168 25.96 7.04 -6.65
C SER A 168 25.81 7.81 -7.97
N TYR A 169 26.17 7.23 -9.11
CA TYR A 169 25.99 7.85 -10.42
C TYR A 169 24.54 7.82 -10.92
N THR A 170 23.70 6.86 -10.47
CA THR A 170 22.26 6.86 -10.78
C THR A 170 21.54 8.02 -10.06
N HIS A 171 22.07 8.48 -8.92
CA HIS A 171 21.58 9.68 -8.25
C HIS A 171 21.97 10.99 -8.96
N ARG A 172 23.01 11.01 -9.81
CA ARG A 172 23.40 12.18 -10.58
C ARG A 172 22.39 12.54 -11.67
N CYS A 173 21.66 11.59 -12.21
CA CYS A 173 20.56 11.88 -13.15
C CYS A 173 19.47 12.77 -12.55
N ARG A 174 19.37 12.88 -11.22
CA ARG A 174 18.45 13.81 -10.54
C ARG A 174 18.74 15.29 -10.79
N ARG A 175 19.97 15.67 -11.17
CA ARG A 175 20.38 17.09 -11.34
C ARG A 175 20.13 17.65 -12.73
N TYR A 176 19.79 16.81 -13.70
CA TYR A 176 19.62 17.24 -15.09
C TYR A 176 18.20 17.08 -15.66
N ALA A 177 17.25 16.63 -14.85
CA ALA A 177 15.84 16.65 -15.21
C ALA A 177 15.22 18.00 -14.76
N VAL A 178 15.54 19.06 -15.48
CA VAL A 178 14.93 20.40 -15.39
C VAL A 178 14.05 20.61 -16.61
#